data_20d86348f04370a5f2a632aa2998e89c
#
_entry.id   20d86348f04370a5f2a632aa2998e89c
#
_cell.length_a   1.000
_cell.length_b   1.000
_cell.length_c   1.000
_cell.angle_alpha   90.00
_cell.angle_beta   90.00
_cell.angle_gamma   90.00
#
_symmetry.space_group_name_H-M   'P 1'
#
loop_
_entity.id
_entity.type
_entity.pdbx_description
1 polymer ?
#
loop_
_entity_poly.entity_id
_entity_poly.type
_entity_poly.pdbx_seq_one_letter_code
_entity_poly.pdbx_strand_id
1 'polypeptide(L)'
;MVGIDKIEDKDQLRQVAQLLDRENEKLHAKVRELAQRIAELEGAPLSGGQHELAYLKELLAQRERALFAEKSEKRSRGKRVADPASDETPQRGHGPRVQVELLVVEQVHVLPEGERTCPSCQGELQEMAGQSEDSEEVSVVERRFVLVNHRRQKYRCACNGHVATAPSPSRLSLFDDGRAGRYSLDFAVEVAIDKYLDHLPLERQARKMGREGRKIDSQTLWNQIEALARKLAPAYEALQQRILAEPVVGADETWWRLMQGKGSRRWWAWSVTGEDAVFYKILDSRSQAAARELLGDFSGVALADGYSAYQALAKSGASFTLAHCWAHARRKFVEAEVHFPEPSREMLDRIGELYEVEREGAKSPQLRAQLRNERSREIVAGIKAGAIVTAIHAQAI
;
A
#
# COMPACT_ATOMS: atom_id res chain seq x y z
N MET A 1 -32.44 -2.18 -9.75
CA MET A 1 -32.40 -3.66 -9.69
C MET A 1 -32.97 -4.06 -8.34
N VAL A 2 -34.04 -4.82 -8.33
CA VAL A 2 -34.63 -5.38 -7.11
C VAL A 2 -33.69 -6.50 -6.68
N GLY A 3 -33.13 -6.41 -5.46
CA GLY A 3 -32.24 -7.44 -4.94
C GLY A 3 -32.98 -8.75 -4.74
N ILE A 4 -32.43 -9.85 -5.22
CA ILE A 4 -32.99 -11.21 -5.11
C ILE A 4 -33.25 -11.56 -3.62
N ASP A 5 -32.47 -10.96 -2.71
CA ASP A 5 -32.57 -11.13 -1.23
C ASP A 5 -33.87 -10.57 -0.62
N LYS A 6 -34.74 -9.91 -1.42
CA LYS A 6 -36.00 -9.31 -0.98
C LYS A 6 -37.25 -10.06 -1.49
N ILE A 7 -37.06 -11.15 -2.20
CA ILE A 7 -38.16 -11.94 -2.77
C ILE A 7 -38.49 -13.07 -1.82
N GLU A 8 -39.59 -12.96 -1.09
CA GLU A 8 -40.11 -14.00 -0.18
C GLU A 8 -41.03 -15.01 -0.87
N ASP A 9 -41.54 -14.65 -2.04
CA ASP A 9 -42.48 -15.50 -2.80
C ASP A 9 -41.73 -16.55 -3.62
N LYS A 10 -42.09 -17.82 -3.39
CA LYS A 10 -41.46 -18.99 -4.03
C LYS A 10 -41.68 -19.04 -5.56
N ASP A 11 -42.82 -18.52 -6.04
CA ASP A 11 -43.13 -18.50 -7.48
C ASP A 11 -42.36 -17.37 -8.17
N GLN A 12 -42.19 -16.24 -7.52
CA GLN A 12 -41.31 -15.15 -8.01
C GLN A 12 -39.83 -15.59 -8.03
N LEU A 13 -39.34 -16.31 -7.03
CA LEU A 13 -37.99 -16.87 -7.05
C LEU A 13 -37.79 -17.87 -8.19
N ARG A 14 -38.79 -18.70 -8.49
CA ARG A 14 -38.77 -19.64 -9.61
C ARG A 14 -38.75 -18.91 -10.97
N GLN A 15 -39.52 -17.83 -11.12
CA GLN A 15 -39.49 -16.99 -12.34
C GLN A 15 -38.13 -16.30 -12.51
N VAL A 16 -37.56 -15.76 -11.44
CA VAL A 16 -36.22 -15.12 -11.48
C VAL A 16 -35.14 -16.16 -11.83
N ALA A 17 -35.20 -17.36 -11.26
CA ALA A 17 -34.27 -18.45 -11.59
C ALA A 17 -34.36 -18.81 -13.09
N GLN A 18 -35.60 -18.96 -13.64
CA GLN A 18 -35.77 -19.26 -15.06
C GLN A 18 -35.29 -18.12 -15.98
N LEU A 19 -35.43 -16.85 -15.56
CA LEU A 19 -34.86 -15.72 -16.30
C LEU A 19 -33.34 -15.73 -16.27
N LEU A 20 -32.74 -16.02 -15.13
CA LEU A 20 -31.29 -16.13 -14.98
C LEU A 20 -30.73 -17.29 -15.81
N ASP A 21 -31.41 -18.43 -15.85
CA ASP A 21 -31.00 -19.57 -16.67
C ASP A 21 -31.02 -19.20 -18.17
N ARG A 22 -32.09 -18.54 -18.64
CA ARG A 22 -32.17 -18.05 -20.03
C ARG A 22 -31.07 -17.03 -20.37
N GLU A 23 -30.78 -16.11 -19.45
CA GLU A 23 -29.68 -15.16 -19.66
C GLU A 23 -28.31 -15.85 -19.64
N ASN A 24 -28.12 -16.85 -18.79
CA ASN A 24 -26.90 -17.67 -18.78
C ASN A 24 -26.76 -18.45 -20.11
N GLU A 25 -27.82 -19.06 -20.62
CA GLU A 25 -27.80 -19.72 -21.93
C GLU A 25 -27.41 -18.78 -23.07
N LYS A 26 -27.96 -17.55 -23.09
CA LYS A 26 -27.59 -16.52 -24.06
C LYS A 26 -26.12 -16.11 -23.94
N LEU A 27 -25.64 -15.93 -22.69
CA LEU A 27 -24.23 -15.60 -22.45
C LEU A 27 -23.29 -16.72 -22.90
N HIS A 28 -23.63 -17.99 -22.61
CA HIS A 28 -22.85 -19.13 -23.09
C HIS A 28 -22.86 -19.28 -24.62
N ALA A 29 -24.00 -18.96 -25.27
CA ALA A 29 -24.07 -18.94 -26.73
C ALA A 29 -23.13 -17.85 -27.28
N LYS A 30 -23.14 -16.65 -26.66
CA LYS A 30 -22.27 -15.54 -27.08
C LYS A 30 -20.78 -15.82 -26.86
N VAL A 31 -20.44 -16.49 -25.76
CA VAL A 31 -19.05 -16.94 -25.50
C VAL A 31 -18.59 -17.93 -26.59
N ARG A 32 -19.45 -18.89 -26.98
CA ARG A 32 -19.12 -19.84 -28.07
C ARG A 32 -18.94 -19.13 -29.41
N GLU A 33 -19.84 -18.18 -29.75
CA GLU A 33 -19.72 -17.37 -30.96
C GLU A 33 -18.39 -16.61 -31.00
N LEU A 34 -18.03 -15.94 -29.89
CA LEU A 34 -16.78 -15.19 -29.80
C LEU A 34 -15.56 -16.11 -29.87
N ALA A 35 -15.60 -17.27 -29.20
CA ALA A 35 -14.52 -18.29 -29.30
C ALA A 35 -14.35 -18.80 -30.73
N GLN A 36 -15.43 -19.05 -31.44
CA GLN A 36 -15.39 -19.47 -32.86
C GLN A 36 -14.79 -18.35 -33.72
N ARG A 37 -15.19 -17.08 -33.49
CA ARG A 37 -14.65 -15.94 -34.21
C ARG A 37 -13.15 -15.73 -33.95
N ILE A 38 -12.71 -15.96 -32.72
CA ILE A 38 -11.27 -15.94 -32.37
C ILE A 38 -10.52 -17.04 -33.14
N ALA A 39 -11.05 -18.26 -33.17
CA ALA A 39 -10.44 -19.36 -33.90
C ALA A 39 -10.36 -19.10 -35.42
N GLU A 40 -11.40 -18.48 -35.99
CA GLU A 40 -11.40 -18.04 -37.40
C GLU A 40 -10.30 -17.00 -37.68
N LEU A 41 -10.11 -16.03 -36.76
CA LEU A 41 -9.10 -14.96 -36.90
C LEU A 41 -7.68 -15.45 -36.64
N GLU A 42 -7.48 -16.45 -35.78
CA GLU A 42 -6.18 -17.08 -35.56
C GLU A 42 -5.68 -17.86 -36.75
N GLY A 43 -6.60 -18.36 -37.62
CA GLY A 43 -6.29 -19.03 -38.88
C GLY A 43 -6.10 -18.10 -40.09
N ALA A 44 -6.33 -16.79 -39.95
CA ALA A 44 -6.26 -15.82 -41.02
C ALA A 44 -4.84 -15.25 -41.21
N PRO A 45 -4.38 -14.94 -42.44
CA PRO A 45 -3.08 -14.33 -42.67
C PRO A 45 -2.98 -12.91 -42.08
N LEU A 46 -1.80 -12.59 -41.60
CA LEU A 46 -1.32 -11.56 -40.68
C LEU A 46 -1.62 -10.05 -40.92
N SER A 47 -2.57 -9.63 -41.76
CA SER A 47 -2.61 -8.22 -42.17
C SER A 47 -3.82 -7.36 -41.70
N GLY A 48 -4.70 -7.85 -40.89
CA GLY A 48 -5.84 -7.04 -40.42
C GLY A 48 -6.50 -7.53 -39.13
N GLY A 49 -6.34 -8.81 -38.83
CA GLY A 49 -7.07 -9.46 -37.73
C GLY A 49 -6.45 -9.36 -36.34
N GLN A 50 -5.21 -8.92 -36.21
CA GLN A 50 -4.51 -8.96 -34.90
C GLN A 50 -5.12 -8.02 -33.86
N HIS A 51 -5.63 -6.85 -34.28
CA HIS A 51 -6.27 -5.89 -33.37
C HIS A 51 -7.68 -6.37 -32.97
N GLU A 52 -8.42 -6.93 -33.92
CA GLU A 52 -9.73 -7.53 -33.65
C GLU A 52 -9.58 -8.76 -32.75
N LEU A 53 -8.56 -9.59 -32.98
CA LEU A 53 -8.22 -10.73 -32.14
C LEU A 53 -7.86 -10.32 -30.70
N ALA A 54 -7.02 -9.30 -30.54
CA ALA A 54 -6.66 -8.77 -29.22
C ALA A 54 -7.89 -8.21 -28.49
N TYR A 55 -8.74 -7.45 -29.16
CA TYR A 55 -9.99 -6.93 -28.63
C TYR A 55 -10.95 -8.05 -28.22
N LEU A 56 -11.14 -9.06 -29.07
CA LEU A 56 -12.00 -10.20 -28.77
C LEU A 56 -11.47 -11.07 -27.63
N LYS A 57 -10.14 -11.25 -27.54
CA LYS A 57 -9.50 -11.94 -26.40
C LYS A 57 -9.71 -11.18 -25.08
N GLU A 58 -9.59 -9.85 -25.11
CA GLU A 58 -9.85 -9.02 -23.94
C GLU A 58 -11.34 -9.03 -23.54
N LEU A 59 -12.22 -8.96 -24.49
CA LEU A 59 -13.69 -9.05 -24.26
C LEU A 59 -14.06 -10.42 -23.69
N LEU A 60 -13.47 -11.50 -24.19
CA LEU A 60 -13.64 -12.86 -23.68
C LEU A 60 -13.15 -12.96 -22.23
N ALA A 61 -11.95 -12.47 -21.96
CA ALA A 61 -11.36 -12.46 -20.61
C ALA A 61 -12.18 -11.61 -19.61
N GLN A 62 -12.79 -10.51 -20.05
CA GLN A 62 -13.73 -9.72 -19.23
C GLN A 62 -15.03 -10.49 -18.95
N ARG A 63 -15.56 -11.21 -19.93
CA ARG A 63 -16.75 -12.05 -19.77
C ARG A 63 -16.50 -13.25 -18.91
N GLU A 64 -15.38 -13.93 -19.06
CA GLU A 64 -14.96 -15.03 -18.18
C GLU A 64 -14.78 -14.56 -16.74
N ARG A 65 -14.14 -13.40 -16.50
CA ARG A 65 -14.05 -12.79 -15.16
C ARG A 65 -15.43 -12.45 -14.59
N ALA A 66 -16.38 -12.00 -15.41
CA ALA A 66 -17.73 -11.68 -14.97
C ALA A 66 -18.56 -12.94 -14.62
N LEU A 67 -18.30 -14.06 -15.33
CA LEU A 67 -19.03 -15.33 -15.15
C LEU A 67 -18.40 -16.23 -14.08
N PHE A 68 -17.07 -16.27 -13.98
CA PHE A 68 -16.33 -17.24 -13.17
C PHE A 68 -15.48 -16.64 -12.04
N ALA A 69 -15.35 -15.29 -11.97
CA ALA A 69 -14.73 -14.68 -10.80
C ALA A 69 -15.59 -14.99 -9.56
N GLU A 70 -14.97 -15.63 -8.58
CA GLU A 70 -15.61 -15.90 -7.29
C GLU A 70 -16.19 -14.59 -6.74
N LYS A 71 -17.51 -14.46 -6.80
CA LYS A 71 -18.21 -13.42 -6.07
C LYS A 71 -17.96 -13.72 -4.60
N SER A 72 -17.21 -12.86 -3.94
CA SER A 72 -16.98 -12.91 -2.51
C SER A 72 -18.28 -13.31 -1.80
N GLU A 73 -18.33 -14.51 -1.24
CA GLU A 73 -19.41 -14.96 -0.38
C GLU A 73 -19.40 -14.14 0.91
N LYS A 74 -19.92 -12.93 0.85
CA LYS A 74 -20.40 -12.24 2.04
C LYS A 74 -21.71 -12.92 2.43
N ARG A 75 -21.64 -14.00 3.22
CA ARG A 75 -22.78 -14.43 4.02
C ARG A 75 -23.26 -13.21 4.81
N SER A 76 -24.46 -12.74 4.49
CA SER A 76 -25.14 -11.75 5.32
C SER A 76 -25.30 -12.40 6.71
N ARG A 77 -24.55 -11.91 7.69
CA ARG A 77 -24.89 -12.17 9.08
C ARG A 77 -26.27 -11.59 9.27
N GLY A 78 -27.26 -12.46 9.52
CA GLY A 78 -28.61 -12.08 9.87
C GLY A 78 -28.55 -10.97 10.92
N LYS A 79 -29.36 -9.92 10.73
CA LYS A 79 -29.56 -8.88 11.72
C LYS A 79 -29.88 -9.55 13.05
N ARG A 80 -28.94 -9.51 14.01
CA ARG A 80 -29.31 -9.68 15.41
C ARG A 80 -30.26 -8.54 15.72
N VAL A 81 -31.49 -8.88 16.04
CA VAL A 81 -32.43 -7.98 16.66
C VAL A 81 -31.74 -7.46 17.92
N ALA A 82 -31.52 -6.16 18.00
CA ALA A 82 -30.99 -5.53 19.18
C ALA A 82 -32.05 -5.66 20.28
N ASP A 83 -31.74 -6.37 21.35
CA ASP A 83 -32.52 -6.31 22.58
C ASP A 83 -32.42 -4.90 23.13
N PRO A 84 -33.55 -4.20 23.38
CA PRO A 84 -33.54 -2.87 24.00
C PRO A 84 -33.41 -3.07 25.49
N ALA A 85 -32.28 -2.78 26.02
CA ALA A 85 -31.88 -2.64 27.42
C ALA A 85 -30.73 -3.58 27.82
N SER A 86 -29.54 -3.20 27.47
CA SER A 86 -28.38 -3.52 28.28
C SER A 86 -27.70 -2.20 28.63
N ASP A 87 -27.74 -1.86 29.93
CA ASP A 87 -26.94 -0.79 30.53
C ASP A 87 -25.49 -0.85 29.98
N GLU A 88 -25.06 0.23 29.36
CA GLU A 88 -23.67 0.42 28.95
C GLU A 88 -22.78 0.63 30.17
N THR A 89 -22.55 -0.42 30.93
CA THR A 89 -21.38 -0.44 31.81
C THR A 89 -20.13 -0.52 30.91
N PRO A 90 -19.17 0.42 31.05
CA PRO A 90 -17.93 0.34 30.31
C PRO A 90 -17.27 -1.01 30.59
N GLN A 91 -17.17 -1.85 29.57
CA GLN A 91 -16.48 -3.14 29.70
C GLN A 91 -15.03 -2.82 30.10
N ARG A 92 -14.67 -3.09 31.34
CA ARG A 92 -13.27 -3.10 31.77
C ARG A 92 -12.54 -4.09 30.88
N GLY A 93 -11.57 -3.59 30.12
CA GLY A 93 -10.74 -4.41 29.27
C GLY A 93 -10.19 -5.59 30.07
N HIS A 94 -10.39 -6.80 29.57
CA HIS A 94 -9.79 -7.98 30.17
C HIS A 94 -8.27 -7.82 30.11
N GLY A 95 -7.61 -8.00 31.25
CA GLY A 95 -6.14 -8.01 31.32
C GLY A 95 -5.50 -9.01 30.34
N PRO A 96 -4.19 -8.96 30.18
CA PRO A 96 -3.49 -9.83 29.24
C PRO A 96 -3.81 -11.32 29.49
N ARG A 97 -4.21 -12.04 28.44
CA ARG A 97 -4.46 -13.48 28.56
C ARG A 97 -3.14 -14.25 28.73
N VAL A 98 -3.10 -15.17 29.68
CA VAL A 98 -1.95 -16.05 29.89
C VAL A 98 -1.69 -16.88 28.61
N GLN A 99 -0.45 -16.94 28.18
CA GLN A 99 0.00 -17.68 26.98
C GLN A 99 0.65 -18.99 27.39
N VAL A 100 -0.16 -20.05 27.55
CA VAL A 100 0.29 -21.35 28.10
C VAL A 100 1.12 -22.17 27.12
N GLU A 101 0.97 -21.92 25.82
CA GLU A 101 1.57 -22.72 24.74
C GLU A 101 2.86 -22.10 24.14
N LEU A 102 3.28 -20.90 24.60
CA LEU A 102 4.50 -20.26 24.12
C LEU A 102 5.73 -20.77 24.87
N LEU A 103 6.82 -20.94 24.12
CA LEU A 103 8.13 -21.18 24.72
C LEU A 103 8.54 -19.96 25.55
N VAL A 104 8.85 -20.18 26.83
CA VAL A 104 9.29 -19.14 27.74
C VAL A 104 10.83 -19.09 27.71
N VAL A 105 11.36 -17.90 27.40
CA VAL A 105 12.80 -17.62 27.47
C VAL A 105 13.02 -16.60 28.59
N GLU A 106 13.84 -16.93 29.58
CA GLU A 106 14.22 -15.99 30.63
C GLU A 106 15.38 -15.13 30.18
N GLN A 107 15.26 -13.82 30.34
CA GLN A 107 16.32 -12.85 30.06
C GLN A 107 16.53 -11.99 31.29
N VAL A 108 17.72 -12.11 31.87
CA VAL A 108 18.13 -11.34 33.06
C VAL A 108 18.84 -10.06 32.60
N HIS A 109 18.32 -8.92 33.04
CA HIS A 109 18.93 -7.61 32.80
C HIS A 109 19.65 -7.16 34.07
N VAL A 110 20.92 -6.79 33.91
CA VAL A 110 21.77 -6.29 34.99
C VAL A 110 22.22 -4.86 34.67
N LEU A 111 22.46 -4.05 35.71
CA LEU A 111 23.04 -2.73 35.52
C LEU A 111 24.51 -2.88 35.01
N PRO A 112 24.87 -2.10 33.95
CA PRO A 112 26.28 -2.01 33.54
C PRO A 112 27.18 -1.57 34.70
N GLU A 113 28.43 -2.04 34.76
CA GLU A 113 29.34 -1.69 35.82
C GLU A 113 29.51 -0.18 36.01
N GLY A 114 29.55 0.60 34.92
CA GLY A 114 29.66 2.06 34.97
C GLY A 114 28.43 2.78 35.54
N GLU A 115 27.25 2.11 35.67
CA GLU A 115 26.00 2.68 36.18
C GLU A 115 25.71 2.20 37.62
N ARG A 116 26.60 1.41 38.24
CA ARG A 116 26.45 0.88 39.61
C ARG A 116 26.91 1.87 40.66
N THR A 117 26.84 3.16 40.42
CA THR A 117 27.22 4.20 41.38
C THR A 117 25.99 4.87 41.99
N CYS A 118 25.95 4.95 43.29
CA CYS A 118 24.88 5.62 44.02
C CYS A 118 24.94 7.14 43.80
N PRO A 119 23.88 7.81 43.28
CA PRO A 119 23.91 9.25 43.09
C PRO A 119 23.93 10.06 44.38
N SER A 120 23.54 9.46 45.51
CA SER A 120 23.50 10.14 46.81
C SER A 120 24.80 10.12 47.58
N CYS A 121 25.57 9.02 47.49
CA CYS A 121 26.80 8.88 48.28
C CYS A 121 28.03 8.45 47.44
N GLN A 122 27.86 8.29 46.15
CA GLN A 122 28.89 7.83 45.19
C GLN A 122 29.51 6.45 45.50
N GLY A 123 28.96 5.70 46.44
CA GLY A 123 29.33 4.33 46.73
C GLY A 123 28.76 3.33 45.72
N GLU A 124 29.30 2.12 45.68
CA GLU A 124 28.85 1.07 44.77
C GLU A 124 27.45 0.54 45.15
N LEU A 125 26.61 0.36 44.16
CA LEU A 125 25.28 -0.26 44.30
C LEU A 125 25.45 -1.79 44.33
N GLN A 126 24.96 -2.41 45.39
CA GLN A 126 25.01 -3.88 45.58
C GLN A 126 23.69 -4.51 45.07
N GLU A 127 23.82 -5.68 44.44
CA GLU A 127 22.67 -6.46 43.99
C GLU A 127 21.81 -6.89 45.19
N MET A 128 20.50 -6.67 45.06
CA MET A 128 19.51 -7.12 46.06
C MET A 128 19.07 -8.53 45.69
N ALA A 129 19.66 -9.54 46.31
CA ALA A 129 19.37 -10.94 46.04
C ALA A 129 17.87 -11.26 46.20
N GLY A 130 17.31 -11.91 45.21
CA GLY A 130 15.89 -12.30 45.19
C GLY A 130 14.88 -11.15 44.96
N GLN A 131 15.34 -9.92 44.69
CA GLN A 131 14.48 -8.80 44.34
C GLN A 131 14.70 -8.38 42.88
N SER A 132 13.70 -8.56 42.07
CA SER A 132 13.66 -8.16 40.68
C SER A 132 12.32 -7.48 40.35
N GLU A 133 12.28 -6.74 39.30
CA GLU A 133 11.04 -6.27 38.71
C GLU A 133 10.80 -7.08 37.42
N ASP A 134 9.82 -7.95 37.48
CA ASP A 134 9.53 -8.89 36.40
C ASP A 134 8.51 -8.30 35.43
N SER A 135 8.76 -8.49 34.13
CA SER A 135 7.85 -8.09 33.09
C SER A 135 7.87 -9.09 31.94
N GLU A 136 6.76 -9.27 31.27
CA GLU A 136 6.64 -10.17 30.14
C GLU A 136 6.63 -9.41 28.81
N GLU A 137 7.34 -9.93 27.83
CA GLU A 137 7.33 -9.46 26.45
C GLU A 137 7.07 -10.63 25.50
N VAL A 138 6.25 -10.42 24.48
CA VAL A 138 6.11 -11.39 23.39
C VAL A 138 7.03 -10.97 22.26
N SER A 139 8.00 -11.83 21.93
CA SER A 139 8.97 -11.61 20.87
C SER A 139 8.89 -12.73 19.82
N VAL A 140 9.58 -12.57 18.70
CA VAL A 140 9.68 -13.57 17.65
C VAL A 140 11.15 -13.94 17.42
N VAL A 141 11.43 -15.25 17.36
CA VAL A 141 12.74 -15.78 17.00
C VAL A 141 12.53 -16.78 15.87
N GLU A 142 13.23 -16.61 14.77
CA GLU A 142 13.14 -17.48 13.58
C GLU A 142 11.69 -17.76 13.13
N ARG A 143 10.83 -16.74 13.13
CA ARG A 143 9.39 -16.81 12.87
C ARG A 143 8.61 -17.67 13.88
N ARG A 144 9.14 -17.89 15.06
CA ARG A 144 8.43 -18.49 16.20
C ARG A 144 8.10 -17.42 17.23
N PHE A 145 6.89 -17.52 17.80
CA PHE A 145 6.51 -16.65 18.92
C PHE A 145 7.06 -17.24 20.20
N VAL A 146 7.70 -16.40 21.00
CA VAL A 146 8.22 -16.75 22.32
C VAL A 146 7.65 -15.79 23.36
N LEU A 147 7.43 -16.28 24.55
CA LEU A 147 7.15 -15.44 25.71
C LEU A 147 8.47 -15.15 26.44
N VAL A 148 8.89 -13.91 26.39
CA VAL A 148 10.13 -13.48 27.05
C VAL A 148 9.79 -12.91 28.43
N ASN A 149 10.24 -13.57 29.48
CA ASN A 149 10.13 -13.08 30.85
C ASN A 149 11.35 -12.22 31.20
N HIS A 150 11.14 -10.94 31.33
CA HIS A 150 12.18 -10.00 31.70
C HIS A 150 12.23 -9.87 33.21
N ARG A 151 13.33 -10.34 33.82
CA ARG A 151 13.61 -10.16 35.24
C ARG A 151 14.63 -9.04 35.41
N ARG A 152 14.18 -7.87 35.88
CA ARG A 152 15.00 -6.68 36.04
C ARG A 152 15.54 -6.62 37.47
N GLN A 153 16.85 -6.80 37.62
CA GLN A 153 17.52 -6.81 38.90
C GLN A 153 17.44 -5.43 39.55
N LYS A 154 17.16 -5.41 40.86
CA LYS A 154 17.21 -4.19 41.69
C LYS A 154 18.52 -4.12 42.47
N TYR A 155 19.06 -2.94 42.53
CA TYR A 155 20.31 -2.62 43.22
C TYR A 155 20.02 -1.58 44.30
N ARG A 156 20.55 -1.78 45.47
CA ARG A 156 20.41 -0.85 46.61
C ARG A 156 21.76 -0.40 47.07
N CYS A 157 21.95 0.90 47.31
CA CYS A 157 23.16 1.41 47.96
C CYS A 157 23.17 1.04 49.45
N ALA A 158 24.35 0.76 49.99
CA ALA A 158 24.55 0.49 51.41
C ALA A 158 24.07 1.62 52.33
N CYS A 159 24.04 2.88 51.84
CA CYS A 159 23.48 4.01 52.54
C CYS A 159 21.93 4.02 52.60
N ASN A 160 21.24 3.07 51.97
CA ASN A 160 19.79 3.00 51.82
C ASN A 160 19.15 4.25 51.16
N GLY A 161 19.92 5.21 50.64
CA GLY A 161 19.40 6.44 50.07
C GLY A 161 18.92 6.30 48.62
N HIS A 162 19.21 5.20 47.94
CA HIS A 162 18.83 4.98 46.56
C HIS A 162 18.62 3.50 46.22
N VAL A 163 17.59 3.24 45.41
CA VAL A 163 17.35 1.93 44.79
C VAL A 163 17.25 2.15 43.28
N ALA A 164 18.10 1.45 42.53
CA ALA A 164 18.06 1.44 41.08
C ALA A 164 17.52 0.09 40.58
N THR A 165 16.75 0.11 39.51
CA THR A 165 16.29 -1.09 38.80
C THR A 165 16.93 -1.10 37.41
N ALA A 166 17.37 -2.26 36.95
CA ALA A 166 17.92 -2.41 35.60
C ALA A 166 16.97 -1.82 34.55
N PRO A 167 17.49 -1.26 33.43
CA PRO A 167 16.68 -0.58 32.43
C PRO A 167 15.61 -1.52 31.85
N SER A 168 14.47 -0.94 31.50
CA SER A 168 13.39 -1.67 30.82
C SER A 168 13.78 -1.97 29.37
N PRO A 169 13.41 -3.13 28.82
CA PRO A 169 13.58 -3.38 27.40
C PRO A 169 12.79 -2.34 26.58
N SER A 170 13.33 -2.01 25.41
CA SER A 170 12.66 -1.09 24.48
C SER A 170 11.42 -1.75 23.90
N ARG A 171 10.25 -1.17 24.18
CA ARG A 171 8.94 -1.62 23.69
C ARG A 171 8.18 -0.45 23.08
N LEU A 172 7.26 -0.74 22.17
CA LEU A 172 6.35 0.28 21.66
C LEU A 172 5.35 0.69 22.75
N SER A 173 5.19 1.99 22.93
CA SER A 173 4.07 2.50 23.69
C SER A 173 2.79 2.39 22.89
N LEU A 174 1.77 1.73 23.42
CA LEU A 174 0.44 1.65 22.80
C LEU A 174 -0.42 2.87 23.12
N PHE A 175 0.00 3.67 24.11
CA PHE A 175 -0.74 4.83 24.64
C PHE A 175 0.18 6.05 24.68
N ASP A 176 -0.44 7.22 24.63
CA ASP A 176 0.31 8.49 24.71
C ASP A 176 0.87 8.78 26.11
N ASP A 177 0.51 7.98 27.11
CA ASP A 177 0.98 8.08 28.49
C ASP A 177 2.36 7.43 28.74
N GLY A 178 2.98 6.93 27.67
CA GLY A 178 4.33 6.34 27.71
C GLY A 178 4.41 4.94 28.33
N ARG A 179 3.29 4.33 28.72
CA ARG A 179 3.28 2.95 29.21
C ARG A 179 3.73 1.99 28.11
N ALA A 180 4.74 1.17 28.44
CA ALA A 180 5.25 0.15 27.52
C ALA A 180 4.18 -0.90 27.22
N GLY A 181 4.06 -1.25 25.95
CA GLY A 181 3.23 -2.36 25.49
C GLY A 181 3.77 -3.71 25.95
N ARG A 182 3.00 -4.76 25.73
CA ARG A 182 3.38 -6.16 26.01
C ARG A 182 4.22 -6.79 24.90
N TYR A 183 4.26 -6.17 23.73
CA TYR A 183 4.87 -6.73 22.52
C TYR A 183 6.20 -6.04 22.20
N SER A 184 7.18 -6.82 21.73
CA SER A 184 8.44 -6.28 21.27
C SER A 184 8.28 -5.42 20.00
N LEU A 185 9.30 -4.62 19.72
CA LEU A 185 9.36 -3.87 18.47
C LEU A 185 9.34 -4.82 17.26
N ASP A 186 10.10 -5.91 17.33
CA ASP A 186 10.20 -6.91 16.27
C ASP A 186 8.84 -7.56 15.95
N PHE A 187 8.03 -7.82 16.98
CA PHE A 187 6.67 -8.30 16.79
C PHE A 187 5.82 -7.32 15.98
N ALA A 188 5.88 -6.03 16.30
CA ALA A 188 5.12 -5.02 15.57
C ALA A 188 5.62 -4.85 14.12
N VAL A 189 6.92 -4.94 13.91
CA VAL A 189 7.55 -4.92 12.57
C VAL A 189 7.09 -6.13 11.75
N GLU A 190 7.09 -7.33 12.32
CA GLU A 190 6.63 -8.55 11.65
C GLU A 190 5.14 -8.44 11.27
N VAL A 191 4.28 -7.94 12.17
CA VAL A 191 2.86 -7.69 11.87
C VAL A 191 2.69 -6.71 10.71
N ALA A 192 3.51 -5.68 10.64
CA ALA A 192 3.47 -4.68 9.57
C ALA A 192 3.96 -5.27 8.23
N ILE A 193 5.05 -6.06 8.25
CA ILE A 193 5.57 -6.78 7.07
C ILE A 193 4.50 -7.73 6.53
N ASP A 194 3.97 -8.63 7.38
CA ASP A 194 2.91 -9.56 7.01
C ASP A 194 1.71 -8.83 6.38
N LYS A 195 1.36 -7.63 6.89
CA LYS A 195 0.20 -6.89 6.37
C LYS A 195 0.48 -6.16 5.06
N TYR A 196 1.58 -5.44 4.95
CA TYR A 196 1.82 -4.50 3.85
C TYR A 196 2.73 -5.05 2.75
N LEU A 197 3.66 -5.94 3.10
CA LEU A 197 4.57 -6.56 2.15
C LEU A 197 4.01 -7.90 1.65
N ASP A 198 3.51 -8.73 2.57
CA ASP A 198 2.98 -10.06 2.25
C ASP A 198 1.46 -10.06 2.02
N HIS A 199 0.83 -8.88 2.09
CA HIS A 199 -0.61 -8.67 1.85
C HIS A 199 -1.52 -9.56 2.72
N LEU A 200 -1.07 -9.94 3.92
CA LEU A 200 -1.81 -10.82 4.82
C LEU A 200 -2.76 -10.00 5.72
N PRO A 201 -4.10 -10.12 5.56
CA PRO A 201 -5.05 -9.43 6.42
C PRO A 201 -4.86 -9.79 7.90
N LEU A 202 -5.11 -8.84 8.79
CA LEU A 202 -4.89 -9.03 10.24
C LEU A 202 -5.66 -10.22 10.81
N GLU A 203 -6.87 -10.50 10.32
CA GLU A 203 -7.65 -11.68 10.74
C GLU A 203 -6.97 -13.00 10.31
N ARG A 204 -6.27 -13.01 9.17
CA ARG A 204 -5.49 -14.17 8.75
C ARG A 204 -4.22 -14.32 9.59
N GLN A 205 -3.56 -13.22 9.90
CA GLN A 205 -2.41 -13.21 10.81
C GLN A 205 -2.82 -13.76 12.18
N ALA A 206 -3.90 -13.26 12.78
CA ALA A 206 -4.40 -13.74 14.06
C ALA A 206 -4.72 -15.25 14.03
N ARG A 207 -5.30 -15.76 12.93
CA ARG A 207 -5.55 -17.21 12.75
C ARG A 207 -4.26 -18.02 12.59
N LYS A 208 -3.26 -17.48 11.86
CA LYS A 208 -1.94 -18.10 11.71
C LYS A 208 -1.26 -18.20 13.07
N MET A 209 -1.19 -17.10 13.80
CA MET A 209 -0.64 -17.05 15.15
C MET A 209 -1.35 -17.98 16.13
N GLY A 210 -2.68 -18.14 15.97
CA GLY A 210 -3.46 -19.09 16.77
C GLY A 210 -3.05 -20.54 16.56
N ARG A 211 -2.64 -20.93 15.34
CA ARG A 211 -2.09 -22.27 15.06
C ARG A 211 -0.68 -22.46 15.62
N GLU A 212 0.03 -21.36 15.81
CA GLU A 212 1.39 -21.32 16.41
C GLU A 212 1.35 -21.13 17.93
N GLY A 213 0.19 -21.34 18.57
CA GLY A 213 -0.01 -21.25 20.02
C GLY A 213 -0.31 -19.84 20.54
N ARG A 214 -0.27 -18.80 19.68
CA ARG A 214 -0.50 -17.41 20.09
C ARG A 214 -1.94 -16.96 19.86
N LYS A 215 -2.75 -16.85 20.92
CA LYS A 215 -4.12 -16.31 20.85
C LYS A 215 -4.09 -14.78 20.90
N ILE A 216 -4.45 -14.16 19.78
CA ILE A 216 -4.48 -12.70 19.60
C ILE A 216 -5.67 -12.31 18.69
N ASP A 217 -6.21 -11.13 18.86
CA ASP A 217 -7.23 -10.58 17.98
C ASP A 217 -6.64 -9.57 16.98
N SER A 218 -7.38 -9.31 15.91
CA SER A 218 -6.95 -8.39 14.84
C SER A 218 -6.84 -6.95 15.32
N GLN A 219 -7.63 -6.55 16.35
CA GLN A 219 -7.54 -5.20 16.91
C GLN A 219 -6.21 -5.00 17.63
N THR A 220 -5.77 -6.00 18.40
CA THR A 220 -4.43 -5.93 19.05
C THR A 220 -3.31 -5.82 18.03
N LEU A 221 -3.40 -6.55 16.91
CA LEU A 221 -2.42 -6.42 15.81
C LEU A 221 -2.45 -5.01 15.18
N TRP A 222 -3.66 -4.47 14.97
CA TRP A 222 -3.80 -3.09 14.49
C TRP A 222 -3.14 -2.08 15.41
N ASN A 223 -3.34 -2.21 16.72
CA ASN A 223 -2.74 -1.33 17.72
C ASN A 223 -1.19 -1.35 17.67
N GLN A 224 -0.59 -2.51 17.34
CA GLN A 224 0.87 -2.60 17.13
C GLN A 224 1.31 -1.79 15.90
N ILE A 225 0.59 -1.91 14.79
CA ILE A 225 0.87 -1.14 13.56
C ILE A 225 0.75 0.37 13.84
N GLU A 226 -0.31 0.78 14.54
CA GLU A 226 -0.52 2.18 14.87
C GLU A 226 0.60 2.73 15.76
N ALA A 227 1.02 1.99 16.79
CA ALA A 227 2.15 2.36 17.63
C ALA A 227 3.47 2.42 16.86
N LEU A 228 3.70 1.49 15.93
CA LEU A 228 4.85 1.49 15.03
C LEU A 228 4.83 2.71 14.12
N ALA A 229 3.67 3.04 13.54
CA ALA A 229 3.51 4.22 12.67
C ALA A 229 3.85 5.52 13.43
N ARG A 230 3.37 5.68 14.67
CA ARG A 230 3.74 6.84 15.51
C ARG A 230 5.26 6.90 15.75
N LYS A 231 5.89 5.77 16.02
CA LYS A 231 7.35 5.71 16.23
C LYS A 231 8.13 6.06 14.95
N LEU A 232 7.59 5.69 13.79
CA LEU A 232 8.23 5.95 12.48
C LEU A 232 7.91 7.34 11.91
N ALA A 233 7.00 8.10 12.51
CA ALA A 233 6.60 9.42 11.99
C ALA A 233 7.79 10.35 11.69
N PRO A 234 8.82 10.51 12.56
CA PRO A 234 9.97 11.35 12.23
C PRO A 234 10.78 10.83 11.03
N ALA A 235 10.91 9.52 10.87
CA ALA A 235 11.59 8.92 9.72
C ALA A 235 10.78 9.10 8.43
N TYR A 236 9.44 9.03 8.52
CA TYR A 236 8.55 9.27 7.40
C TYR A 236 8.65 10.72 6.90
N GLU A 237 8.69 11.70 7.80
CA GLU A 237 8.90 13.11 7.46
C GLU A 237 10.30 13.35 6.86
N ALA A 238 11.33 12.76 7.45
CA ALA A 238 12.69 12.82 6.93
C ALA A 238 12.82 12.20 5.53
N LEU A 239 12.09 11.11 5.25
CA LEU A 239 12.03 10.48 3.93
C LEU A 239 11.45 11.43 2.89
N GLN A 240 10.34 12.13 3.20
CA GLN A 240 9.76 13.12 2.30
C GLN A 240 10.78 14.23 1.99
N GLN A 241 11.41 14.80 3.02
CA GLN A 241 12.41 15.86 2.84
C GLN A 241 13.61 15.40 2.00
N ARG A 242 14.09 14.17 2.24
CA ARG A 242 15.17 13.56 1.47
C ARG A 242 14.83 13.47 -0.02
N ILE A 243 13.65 12.95 -0.35
CA ILE A 243 13.20 12.81 -1.74
C ILE A 243 13.02 14.19 -2.39
N LEU A 244 12.43 15.13 -1.69
CA LEU A 244 12.23 16.50 -2.20
C LEU A 244 13.52 17.32 -2.29
N ALA A 245 14.65 16.84 -1.77
CA ALA A 245 15.96 17.41 -1.98
C ALA A 245 16.65 16.94 -3.29
N GLU A 246 16.09 15.92 -3.95
CA GLU A 246 16.61 15.40 -5.21
C GLU A 246 16.34 16.38 -6.37
N PRO A 247 17.19 16.42 -7.41
CA PRO A 247 16.99 17.33 -8.54
C PRO A 247 15.79 16.97 -9.42
N VAL A 248 15.37 15.72 -9.41
CA VAL A 248 14.26 15.19 -10.21
C VAL A 248 13.43 14.23 -9.35
N VAL A 249 12.13 14.45 -9.31
CA VAL A 249 11.18 13.54 -8.64
C VAL A 249 10.06 13.14 -9.58
N GLY A 250 9.58 11.92 -9.45
CA GLY A 250 8.33 11.48 -10.07
C GLY A 250 7.16 11.79 -9.13
N ALA A 251 6.03 12.25 -9.68
CA ALA A 251 4.80 12.45 -8.92
C ALA A 251 3.62 11.79 -9.64
N ASP A 252 2.83 11.03 -8.90
CA ASP A 252 1.66 10.31 -9.44
C ASP A 252 0.61 10.16 -8.35
N GLU A 253 -0.64 9.94 -8.72
CA GLU A 253 -1.71 9.67 -7.78
C GLU A 253 -2.66 8.60 -8.31
N THR A 254 -3.10 7.74 -7.41
CA THR A 254 -4.08 6.70 -7.71
C THR A 254 -5.30 6.80 -6.80
N TRP A 255 -6.43 6.39 -7.33
CA TRP A 255 -7.66 6.36 -6.57
C TRP A 255 -7.56 5.36 -5.42
N TRP A 256 -7.91 5.81 -4.21
CA TRP A 256 -7.95 5.01 -3.00
C TRP A 256 -9.36 4.99 -2.41
N ARG A 257 -9.89 3.81 -2.17
CA ARG A 257 -11.22 3.66 -1.58
C ARG A 257 -11.13 3.58 -0.06
N LEU A 258 -11.51 4.66 0.61
CA LEU A 258 -11.62 4.64 2.06
C LEU A 258 -13.01 4.14 2.48
N MET A 259 -13.04 3.01 3.21
CA MET A 259 -14.25 2.39 3.71
C MET A 259 -14.58 2.96 5.11
N GLN A 260 -15.39 4.02 5.15
CA GLN A 260 -15.87 4.61 6.40
C GLN A 260 -17.40 4.58 6.46
N GLY A 261 -17.96 3.99 7.54
CA GLY A 261 -19.41 3.96 7.80
C GLY A 261 -20.23 3.31 6.69
N LYS A 262 -21.38 3.90 6.36
CA LYS A 262 -22.30 3.39 5.32
C LYS A 262 -21.94 3.76 3.90
N GLY A 263 -20.85 4.47 3.66
CA GLY A 263 -20.41 4.93 2.34
C GLY A 263 -18.92 4.74 2.09
N SER A 264 -18.53 4.81 0.84
CA SER A 264 -17.11 4.92 0.47
C SER A 264 -16.82 6.33 0.01
N ARG A 265 -15.88 7.00 0.65
CA ARG A 265 -15.35 8.27 0.17
C ARG A 265 -14.22 8.01 -0.81
N ARG A 266 -14.10 8.86 -1.83
CA ARG A 266 -12.94 8.85 -2.74
C ARG A 266 -11.80 9.56 -2.05
N TRP A 267 -10.71 8.82 -1.81
CA TRP A 267 -9.43 9.32 -1.38
C TRP A 267 -8.40 9.02 -2.46
N TRP A 268 -7.25 9.61 -2.35
CA TRP A 268 -6.18 9.49 -3.33
C TRP A 268 -4.89 9.14 -2.61
N ALA A 269 -4.25 8.07 -3.06
CA ALA A 269 -2.89 7.77 -2.66
C ALA A 269 -1.96 8.49 -3.63
N TRP A 270 -1.29 9.47 -3.12
CA TRP A 270 -0.29 10.26 -3.81
C TRP A 270 1.09 9.65 -3.57
N SER A 271 1.95 9.65 -4.57
CA SER A 271 3.33 9.19 -4.47
C SER A 271 4.30 10.25 -4.98
N VAL A 272 5.44 10.36 -4.30
CA VAL A 272 6.63 11.05 -4.81
C VAL A 272 7.76 10.04 -4.84
N THR A 273 8.37 9.87 -6.01
CA THR A 273 9.42 8.90 -6.25
C THR A 273 10.73 9.62 -6.50
N GLY A 274 11.74 9.32 -5.70
CA GLY A 274 13.13 9.70 -5.92
C GLY A 274 13.90 8.61 -6.66
N GLU A 275 15.23 8.68 -6.61
CA GLU A 275 16.12 7.72 -7.28
C GLU A 275 16.02 6.32 -6.64
N ASP A 276 16.01 6.23 -5.31
CA ASP A 276 16.07 4.98 -4.56
C ASP A 276 14.95 4.84 -3.51
N ALA A 277 14.01 5.78 -3.44
CA ALA A 277 12.96 5.82 -2.44
C ALA A 277 11.63 6.33 -2.98
N VAL A 278 10.55 5.94 -2.34
CA VAL A 278 9.19 6.39 -2.63
C VAL A 278 8.52 6.86 -1.34
N PHE A 279 7.87 7.99 -1.40
CA PHE A 279 7.04 8.53 -0.33
C PHE A 279 5.57 8.49 -0.76
N TYR A 280 4.68 8.04 0.13
CA TYR A 280 3.25 7.99 -0.13
C TYR A 280 2.49 8.87 0.85
N LYS A 281 1.46 9.55 0.37
CA LYS A 281 0.52 10.32 1.19
C LYS A 281 -0.91 10.05 0.75
N ILE A 282 -1.82 9.81 1.70
CA ILE A 282 -3.22 9.58 1.39
C ILE A 282 -4.00 10.85 1.72
N LEU A 283 -4.62 11.45 0.70
CA LEU A 283 -5.37 12.70 0.81
C LEU A 283 -6.81 12.51 0.31
N ASP A 284 -7.73 13.31 0.83
CA ASP A 284 -9.16 13.27 0.48
C ASP A 284 -9.48 14.00 -0.83
N SER A 285 -8.48 14.56 -1.48
CA SER A 285 -8.61 15.41 -2.64
C SER A 285 -7.58 15.08 -3.72
N ARG A 286 -7.97 15.33 -4.99
CA ARG A 286 -7.09 15.32 -6.17
C ARG A 286 -6.83 16.75 -6.69
N SER A 287 -6.95 17.74 -5.83
CA SER A 287 -6.85 19.14 -6.21
C SER A 287 -5.39 19.63 -6.33
N GLN A 288 -5.22 20.84 -6.87
CA GLN A 288 -3.94 21.56 -6.85
C GLN A 288 -3.41 21.73 -5.40
N ALA A 289 -4.29 21.93 -4.42
CA ALA A 289 -3.89 22.05 -3.02
C ALA A 289 -3.27 20.75 -2.50
N ALA A 290 -3.83 19.58 -2.87
CA ALA A 290 -3.25 18.28 -2.53
C ALA A 290 -1.88 18.08 -3.18
N ALA A 291 -1.72 18.46 -4.46
CA ALA A 291 -0.41 18.43 -5.14
C ALA A 291 0.61 19.35 -4.46
N ARG A 292 0.17 20.53 -3.99
CA ARG A 292 1.02 21.46 -3.20
C ARG A 292 1.41 20.88 -1.86
N GLU A 293 0.50 20.20 -1.17
CA GLU A 293 0.79 19.53 0.11
C GLU A 293 1.80 18.39 -0.05
N LEU A 294 1.78 17.72 -1.20
CA LEU A 294 2.70 16.63 -1.54
C LEU A 294 4.11 17.14 -1.85
N LEU A 295 4.22 18.13 -2.75
CA LEU A 295 5.49 18.63 -3.27
C LEU A 295 6.09 19.73 -2.42
N GLY A 296 5.31 20.44 -1.58
CA GLY A 296 5.80 21.54 -0.74
C GLY A 296 6.51 22.62 -1.55
N ASP A 297 7.72 22.98 -1.08
CA ASP A 297 8.59 23.97 -1.71
C ASP A 297 9.62 23.36 -2.68
N PHE A 298 9.33 22.19 -3.24
CA PHE A 298 10.20 21.52 -4.20
C PHE A 298 10.58 22.45 -5.36
N SER A 299 11.87 22.46 -5.73
CA SER A 299 12.42 23.40 -6.74
C SER A 299 13.15 22.73 -7.90
N GLY A 300 13.10 21.39 -8.01
CA GLY A 300 13.73 20.65 -9.09
C GLY A 300 12.84 20.46 -10.31
N VAL A 301 12.94 19.28 -10.93
CA VAL A 301 12.07 18.82 -12.01
C VAL A 301 11.07 17.82 -11.48
N ALA A 302 9.77 18.12 -11.54
CA ALA A 302 8.70 17.20 -11.21
C ALA A 302 8.22 16.49 -12.48
N LEU A 303 8.43 15.18 -12.54
CA LEU A 303 7.97 14.32 -13.62
C LEU A 303 6.58 13.75 -13.26
N ALA A 304 5.53 14.18 -13.96
CA ALA A 304 4.17 13.76 -13.72
C ALA A 304 3.46 13.30 -15.01
N ASP A 305 2.25 12.80 -14.87
CA ASP A 305 1.35 12.62 -16.00
C ASP A 305 0.81 13.99 -16.50
N GLY A 306 -0.08 13.99 -17.46
CA GLY A 306 -0.72 15.21 -17.99
C GLY A 306 -1.81 15.79 -17.08
N TYR A 307 -1.91 15.39 -15.81
CA TYR A 307 -2.99 15.83 -14.94
C TYR A 307 -2.94 17.32 -14.62
N SER A 308 -4.10 17.97 -14.71
CA SER A 308 -4.23 19.43 -14.65
C SER A 308 -3.81 20.06 -13.31
N ALA A 309 -3.84 19.31 -12.19
CA ALA A 309 -3.44 19.83 -10.90
C ALA A 309 -1.95 20.19 -10.83
N TYR A 310 -1.07 19.38 -11.44
CA TYR A 310 0.36 19.69 -11.52
C TYR A 310 0.63 20.89 -12.43
N GLN A 311 -0.11 20.99 -13.56
CA GLN A 311 -0.02 22.13 -14.48
C GLN A 311 -0.48 23.41 -13.80
N ALA A 312 -1.60 23.36 -13.07
CA ALA A 312 -2.11 24.49 -12.32
C ALA A 312 -1.14 24.93 -11.22
N LEU A 313 -0.53 23.95 -10.53
CA LEU A 313 0.48 24.23 -9.50
C LEU A 313 1.72 24.89 -10.10
N ALA A 314 2.26 24.40 -11.20
CA ALA A 314 3.40 24.99 -11.90
C ALA A 314 3.10 26.43 -12.39
N LYS A 315 1.89 26.67 -12.93
CA LYS A 315 1.44 28.00 -13.38
C LYS A 315 1.21 28.98 -12.23
N SER A 316 0.94 28.50 -11.02
CA SER A 316 0.69 29.35 -9.84
C SER A 316 1.95 29.86 -9.15
N GLY A 317 3.12 29.74 -9.78
CA GLY A 317 4.40 30.24 -9.26
C GLY A 317 5.14 29.23 -8.37
N ALA A 318 4.89 27.94 -8.53
CA ALA A 318 5.71 26.92 -7.90
C ALA A 318 7.15 26.94 -8.44
N SER A 319 8.12 26.63 -7.59
CA SER A 319 9.55 26.76 -7.92
C SER A 319 10.09 25.61 -8.80
N PHE A 320 9.30 24.60 -9.11
CA PHE A 320 9.72 23.45 -9.90
C PHE A 320 9.39 23.60 -11.39
N THR A 321 10.16 22.90 -12.22
CA THR A 321 9.85 22.71 -13.64
C THR A 321 9.02 21.42 -13.80
N LEU A 322 7.83 21.53 -14.42
CA LEU A 322 7.01 20.36 -14.73
C LEU A 322 7.51 19.67 -16.01
N ALA A 323 7.79 18.38 -15.91
CA ALA A 323 8.06 17.51 -17.04
C ALA A 323 6.98 16.42 -17.14
N HIS A 324 6.73 15.94 -18.36
CA HIS A 324 5.71 14.90 -18.58
C HIS A 324 6.35 13.53 -18.82
N CYS A 325 5.73 12.50 -18.22
CA CYS A 325 6.20 11.13 -18.29
C CYS A 325 5.91 10.50 -19.67
N TRP A 326 6.94 10.06 -20.36
CA TRP A 326 6.83 9.37 -21.65
C TRP A 326 6.05 8.06 -21.57
N ALA A 327 6.06 7.36 -20.44
CA ALA A 327 5.29 6.15 -20.27
C ALA A 327 3.77 6.44 -20.30
N HIS A 328 3.33 7.53 -19.68
CA HIS A 328 1.93 7.98 -19.74
C HIS A 328 1.56 8.47 -21.15
N ALA A 329 2.42 9.24 -21.80
CA ALA A 329 2.21 9.64 -23.19
C ALA A 329 2.08 8.40 -24.11
N ARG A 330 3.01 7.45 -24.00
CA ARG A 330 2.98 6.20 -24.75
C ARG A 330 1.66 5.44 -24.55
N ARG A 331 1.19 5.32 -23.31
CA ARG A 331 -0.10 4.65 -23.03
C ARG A 331 -1.26 5.30 -23.77
N LYS A 332 -1.27 6.64 -23.88
CA LYS A 332 -2.32 7.35 -24.62
C LYS A 332 -2.29 7.04 -26.12
N PHE A 333 -1.11 6.89 -26.73
CA PHE A 333 -1.02 6.46 -28.11
C PHE A 333 -1.43 5.00 -28.31
N VAL A 334 -1.11 4.09 -27.37
CA VAL A 334 -1.61 2.72 -27.38
C VAL A 334 -3.15 2.68 -27.28
N GLU A 335 -3.75 3.48 -26.41
CA GLU A 335 -5.21 3.61 -26.29
C GLU A 335 -5.84 4.18 -27.56
N ALA A 336 -5.17 5.13 -28.23
CA ALA A 336 -5.65 5.78 -29.44
C ALA A 336 -5.47 4.93 -30.71
N GLU A 337 -4.60 3.91 -30.69
CA GLU A 337 -4.28 3.07 -31.86
C GLU A 337 -5.51 2.38 -32.46
N VAL A 338 -6.52 2.07 -31.63
CA VAL A 338 -7.80 1.48 -32.08
C VAL A 338 -8.55 2.40 -33.06
N HIS A 339 -8.45 3.73 -32.87
CA HIS A 339 -9.17 4.71 -33.67
C HIS A 339 -8.28 5.39 -34.72
N PHE A 340 -6.98 5.48 -34.44
CA PHE A 340 -5.99 6.17 -35.26
C PHE A 340 -4.73 5.31 -35.42
N PRO A 341 -4.80 4.17 -36.17
CA PRO A 341 -3.73 3.17 -36.17
C PRO A 341 -2.39 3.70 -36.72
N GLU A 342 -2.40 4.36 -37.87
CA GLU A 342 -1.16 4.83 -38.50
C GLU A 342 -0.45 5.95 -37.73
N PRO A 343 -1.14 7.05 -37.35
CA PRO A 343 -0.51 8.11 -36.56
C PRO A 343 -0.04 7.62 -35.18
N SER A 344 -0.79 6.69 -34.56
CA SER A 344 -0.41 6.15 -33.26
C SER A 344 0.85 5.28 -33.35
N ARG A 345 0.97 4.44 -34.38
CA ARG A 345 2.18 3.62 -34.61
C ARG A 345 3.41 4.49 -34.83
N GLU A 346 3.31 5.51 -35.70
CA GLU A 346 4.42 6.44 -35.91
C GLU A 346 4.91 7.06 -34.59
N MET A 347 3.97 7.51 -33.73
CA MET A 347 4.33 8.07 -32.43
C MET A 347 4.92 7.02 -31.48
N LEU A 348 4.38 5.80 -31.47
CA LEU A 348 4.89 4.70 -30.65
C LEU A 348 6.31 4.29 -31.08
N ASP A 349 6.59 4.25 -32.37
CA ASP A 349 7.93 3.95 -32.91
C ASP A 349 8.94 5.02 -32.49
N ARG A 350 8.60 6.30 -32.64
CA ARG A 350 9.45 7.42 -32.20
C ARG A 350 9.70 7.42 -30.70
N ILE A 351 8.68 7.09 -29.87
CA ILE A 351 8.86 6.92 -28.43
C ILE A 351 9.75 5.69 -28.16
N GLY A 352 9.63 4.65 -28.97
CA GLY A 352 10.53 3.48 -28.93
C GLY A 352 11.99 3.87 -29.12
N GLU A 353 12.30 4.71 -30.11
CA GLU A 353 13.64 5.24 -30.36
C GLU A 353 14.19 5.99 -29.12
N LEU A 354 13.37 6.78 -28.41
CA LEU A 354 13.79 7.42 -27.16
C LEU A 354 14.21 6.40 -26.10
N TYR A 355 13.44 5.32 -25.94
CA TYR A 355 13.80 4.25 -24.99
C TYR A 355 15.05 3.49 -25.39
N GLU A 356 15.34 3.37 -26.69
CA GLU A 356 16.60 2.79 -27.16
C GLU A 356 17.80 3.66 -26.82
N VAL A 357 17.69 4.97 -27.01
CA VAL A 357 18.71 5.93 -26.57
C VAL A 357 18.99 5.83 -25.08
N GLU A 358 17.94 5.73 -24.25
CA GLU A 358 18.09 5.58 -22.80
C GLU A 358 18.77 4.25 -22.42
N ARG A 359 18.43 3.16 -23.12
CA ARG A 359 19.01 1.83 -22.90
C ARG A 359 20.50 1.82 -23.28
N GLU A 360 20.85 2.43 -24.40
CA GLU A 360 22.24 2.58 -24.84
C GLU A 360 23.03 3.46 -23.86
N GLY A 361 22.43 4.57 -23.40
CA GLY A 361 23.00 5.50 -22.45
C GLY A 361 23.09 4.99 -21.00
N ALA A 362 22.49 3.84 -20.70
CA ALA A 362 22.51 3.26 -19.33
C ALA A 362 23.91 2.91 -18.85
N LYS A 363 24.89 2.78 -19.76
CA LYS A 363 26.30 2.42 -19.48
C LYS A 363 27.03 3.50 -18.67
N SER A 364 26.73 4.78 -18.90
CA SER A 364 27.27 5.87 -18.08
C SER A 364 26.43 7.15 -18.19
N PRO A 365 26.40 8.00 -17.15
CA PRO A 365 25.70 9.28 -17.18
C PRO A 365 26.19 10.22 -18.30
N GLN A 366 27.49 10.22 -18.58
CA GLN A 366 28.10 11.04 -19.62
C GLN A 366 27.63 10.61 -21.01
N LEU A 367 27.69 9.31 -21.31
CA LEU A 367 27.18 8.77 -22.58
C LEU A 367 25.69 9.06 -22.73
N ARG A 368 24.91 8.90 -21.68
CA ARG A 368 23.47 9.22 -21.69
C ARG A 368 23.22 10.70 -22.03
N ALA A 369 23.95 11.62 -21.41
CA ALA A 369 23.84 13.03 -21.70
C ALA A 369 24.20 13.36 -23.15
N GLN A 370 25.26 12.75 -23.66
CA GLN A 370 25.67 12.91 -25.06
C GLN A 370 24.59 12.41 -26.02
N LEU A 371 24.14 11.18 -25.88
CA LEU A 371 23.12 10.58 -26.76
C LEU A 371 21.78 11.33 -26.69
N ARG A 372 21.38 11.84 -25.54
CA ARG A 372 20.22 12.71 -25.40
C ARG A 372 20.35 14.00 -26.20
N ASN A 373 21.53 14.61 -26.21
CA ASN A 373 21.77 15.82 -26.97
C ASN A 373 21.82 15.58 -28.48
N GLU A 374 22.44 14.46 -28.91
CA GLU A 374 22.65 14.14 -30.33
C GLU A 374 21.39 13.57 -31.00
N ARG A 375 20.63 12.73 -30.29
CA ARG A 375 19.53 11.96 -30.88
C ARG A 375 18.16 12.29 -30.29
N SER A 376 18.02 12.30 -28.94
CA SER A 376 16.69 12.47 -28.33
C SER A 376 16.05 13.81 -28.61
N ARG A 377 16.83 14.90 -28.76
CA ARG A 377 16.30 16.23 -29.09
C ARG A 377 15.60 16.24 -30.45
N GLU A 378 16.20 15.60 -31.44
CA GLU A 378 15.66 15.49 -32.80
C GLU A 378 14.39 14.63 -32.81
N ILE A 379 14.42 13.48 -32.16
CA ILE A 379 13.26 12.61 -32.02
C ILE A 379 12.09 13.34 -31.36
N VAL A 380 12.34 14.07 -30.26
CA VAL A 380 11.30 14.85 -29.55
C VAL A 380 10.76 15.99 -30.42
N ALA A 381 11.60 16.64 -31.22
CA ALA A 381 11.16 17.65 -32.16
C ALA A 381 10.23 17.04 -33.23
N GLY A 382 10.57 15.86 -33.75
CA GLY A 382 9.75 15.11 -34.70
C GLY A 382 8.39 14.68 -34.09
N ILE A 383 8.36 14.20 -32.85
CA ILE A 383 7.11 13.86 -32.15
C ILE A 383 6.22 15.10 -32.01
N LYS A 384 6.78 16.25 -31.61
CA LYS A 384 6.02 17.51 -31.48
C LYS A 384 5.43 17.95 -32.81
N ALA A 385 6.19 17.88 -33.89
CA ALA A 385 5.72 18.25 -35.23
C ALA A 385 4.58 17.31 -35.70
N GLY A 386 4.73 16.02 -35.54
CA GLY A 386 3.71 15.02 -35.88
C GLY A 386 2.43 15.19 -35.06
N ALA A 387 2.52 15.43 -33.75
CA ALA A 387 1.36 15.66 -32.88
C ALA A 387 0.57 16.93 -33.28
N ILE A 388 1.25 17.99 -33.70
CA ILE A 388 0.58 19.21 -34.20
C ILE A 388 -0.19 18.93 -35.50
N VAL A 389 0.43 18.22 -36.44
CA VAL A 389 -0.22 17.86 -37.72
C VAL A 389 -1.46 17.00 -37.48
N THR A 390 -1.38 16.02 -36.59
CA THR A 390 -2.52 15.16 -36.25
C THR A 390 -3.66 15.95 -35.57
N ALA A 391 -3.32 16.89 -34.66
CA ALA A 391 -4.31 17.73 -34.01
C ALA A 391 -5.03 18.68 -34.99
N ILE A 392 -4.30 19.23 -35.96
CA ILE A 392 -4.89 20.09 -37.02
C ILE A 392 -5.85 19.28 -37.89
N HIS A 393 -5.50 18.07 -38.28
CA HIS A 393 -6.38 17.20 -39.06
C HIS A 393 -7.64 16.78 -38.29
N ALA A 394 -7.52 16.52 -36.96
CA ALA A 394 -8.67 16.16 -36.13
C ALA A 394 -9.63 17.34 -35.86
N GLN A 395 -9.18 18.61 -36.00
CA GLN A 395 -10.05 19.79 -35.91
C GLN A 395 -10.70 20.17 -37.25
N ALA A 396 -10.24 19.60 -38.36
CA ALA A 396 -10.75 19.87 -39.71
C ALA A 396 -11.84 18.87 -40.16
N ILE A 397 -12.13 17.86 -39.36
CA ILE A 397 -13.23 16.89 -39.51
C ILE A 397 -14.32 17.20 -38.51
#